data_820617d745c641440500a4558b0f4111
#
_entry.id   820617d745c641440500a4558b0f4111
#
_cell.length_a   1.000
_cell.length_b   1.000
_cell.length_c   1.000
_cell.angle_alpha   90.00
_cell.angle_beta   90.00
_cell.angle_gamma   90.00
#
_symmetry.space_group_name_H-M   'P 1'
#
loop_
_entity.id
_entity.type
_entity.pdbx_description
1 polymer ?
#
loop_
_entity_poly.entity_id
_entity_poly.type
_entity_poly.pdbx_seq_one_letter_code
_entity_poly.pdbx_strand_id
1 'polypeptide(L)'
;MLLQYKVISKIKKLATGNLSLFLFANALYSLSTGLINLLSPFILYTGVYEDFIYVFHNIMMLTSIFAVGLVPTMLRFYKYDKKKYTCYYLLTSTVVYAVLLLLGLFVDNPLSAVLKITRSSLSENFIIYLSVAFSILYVFNRGLLTAQNRYKNITVGIVIIFVVRIVALLLIAGLRITNFNLILLSVCILPFSYELVAYLKSVLKVSWSPLKDYGAFLVFGVKISIVGILFTSTNQIFLIHTKGVDGSLAAALSFAGGLVGIINILSTTMSSYFLGKLDARNEASIKSYLDKVGRFRGHYFLALLIVCSLIFAVILNIYPTNASQVAWLCVVTLLQTGIIFYIGLYSLMTKTFNLLNRQLLMNLLCFASVFVVVSFVPFSAEFVVLEYSAVSAVIILFELMVARMVLRHIANMKKIVGL
;
A
#
# COMPACT_ATOMS: atom_id res chain seq x y z
N MET A 1 13.62 37.71 21.20
CA MET A 1 12.34 37.83 20.49
C MET A 1 12.41 37.54 18.98
N LEU A 2 13.30 38.14 18.19
CA LEU A 2 13.41 37.92 16.74
C LEU A 2 13.74 36.46 16.34
N LEU A 3 14.56 35.73 17.10
CA LEU A 3 14.90 34.34 16.85
C LEU A 3 13.71 33.42 17.09
N GLN A 4 12.94 33.64 18.16
CA GLN A 4 11.72 32.89 18.45
C GLN A 4 10.65 33.11 17.36
N TYR A 5 10.49 34.35 16.89
CA TYR A 5 9.55 34.68 15.82
C TYR A 5 9.94 33.99 14.48
N LYS A 6 11.24 33.95 14.15
CA LYS A 6 11.76 33.23 12.97
C LYS A 6 11.57 31.71 13.10
N VAL A 7 11.75 31.13 14.27
CA VAL A 7 11.52 29.73 14.53
C VAL A 7 10.03 29.40 14.43
N ILE A 8 9.17 30.16 15.07
CA ILE A 8 7.71 30.02 15.03
C ILE A 8 7.18 30.19 13.60
N SER A 9 7.67 31.20 12.86
CA SER A 9 7.27 31.41 11.45
C SER A 9 7.75 30.28 10.54
N LYS A 10 8.96 29.71 10.77
CA LYS A 10 9.45 28.52 10.07
C LYS A 10 8.63 27.27 10.41
N ILE A 11 8.28 27.08 11.68
CA ILE A 11 7.42 25.96 12.12
C ILE A 11 6.01 26.11 11.51
N LYS A 12 5.44 27.34 11.52
CA LYS A 12 4.14 27.61 10.90
C LYS A 12 4.17 27.38 9.39
N LYS A 13 5.24 27.78 8.70
CA LYS A 13 5.45 27.53 7.26
C LYS A 13 5.68 26.05 6.93
N LEU A 14 6.34 25.32 7.82
CA LEU A 14 6.48 23.87 7.76
C LEU A 14 5.13 23.18 8.02
N ALA A 15 4.38 23.59 9.03
CA ALA A 15 3.10 23.00 9.43
C ALA A 15 1.97 23.27 8.41
N THR A 16 2.01 24.39 7.68
CA THR A 16 1.03 24.75 6.65
C THR A 16 1.48 24.45 5.23
N GLY A 17 2.68 23.89 5.07
CA GLY A 17 3.22 23.50 3.77
C GLY A 17 2.46 22.29 3.19
N ASN A 18 2.32 22.24 1.86
CA ASN A 18 1.65 21.15 1.16
C ASN A 18 2.21 19.76 1.51
N LEU A 19 3.52 19.68 1.81
CA LEU A 19 4.16 18.41 2.19
C LEU A 19 3.73 17.97 3.60
N SER A 20 3.68 18.88 4.58
CA SER A 20 3.27 18.51 5.93
C SER A 20 1.80 18.12 6.01
N LEU A 21 0.92 18.79 5.26
CA LEU A 21 -0.47 18.38 5.12
C LEU A 21 -0.58 16.98 4.50
N PHE A 22 0.22 16.70 3.48
CA PHE A 22 0.22 15.39 2.82
C PHE A 22 0.78 14.29 3.74
N LEU A 23 1.85 14.55 4.49
CA LEU A 23 2.42 13.65 5.49
C LEU A 23 1.43 13.39 6.64
N PHE A 24 0.83 14.45 7.18
CA PHE A 24 -0.18 14.36 8.23
C PHE A 24 -1.39 13.52 7.79
N ALA A 25 -1.92 13.81 6.60
CA ALA A 25 -3.04 13.08 6.03
C ALA A 25 -2.71 11.57 5.90
N ASN A 26 -1.52 11.24 5.39
CA ASN A 26 -1.11 9.84 5.27
C ASN A 26 -0.90 9.16 6.62
N ALA A 27 -0.31 9.84 7.59
CA ALA A 27 -0.17 9.31 8.95
C ALA A 27 -1.54 9.04 9.58
N LEU A 28 -2.51 9.94 9.39
CA LEU A 28 -3.86 9.77 9.90
C LEU A 28 -4.60 8.59 9.24
N TYR A 29 -4.46 8.43 7.91
CA TYR A 29 -5.02 7.27 7.20
C TYR A 29 -4.44 5.95 7.71
N SER A 30 -3.11 5.90 7.89
CA SER A 30 -2.40 4.74 8.44
C SER A 30 -2.86 4.42 9.84
N LEU A 31 -2.98 5.46 10.68
CA LEU A 31 -3.47 5.31 12.04
C LEU A 31 -4.89 4.71 12.05
N SER A 32 -5.79 5.18 11.16
CA SER A 32 -7.14 4.62 11.08
C SER A 32 -7.15 3.13 10.69
N THR A 33 -6.29 2.74 9.75
CA THR A 33 -6.15 1.34 9.32
C THR A 33 -5.46 0.49 10.40
N GLY A 34 -4.42 1.04 11.03
CA GLY A 34 -3.73 0.39 12.14
C GLY A 34 -4.62 0.18 13.37
N LEU A 35 -5.51 1.13 13.68
CA LEU A 35 -6.49 0.99 14.77
C LEU A 35 -7.50 -0.13 14.48
N ILE A 36 -7.97 -0.28 13.23
CA ILE A 36 -8.84 -1.40 12.88
C ILE A 36 -8.14 -2.73 13.18
N ASN A 37 -6.90 -2.88 12.72
CA ASN A 37 -6.12 -4.10 12.95
C ASN A 37 -5.84 -4.34 14.44
N LEU A 38 -5.46 -3.30 15.17
CA LEU A 38 -5.09 -3.39 16.58
C LEU A 38 -6.30 -3.68 17.47
N LEU A 39 -7.46 -3.09 17.20
CA LEU A 39 -8.64 -3.18 18.07
C LEU A 39 -9.55 -4.36 17.72
N SER A 40 -9.54 -4.86 16.48
CA SER A 40 -10.43 -5.95 16.07
C SER A 40 -10.33 -7.22 16.93
N PRO A 41 -9.16 -7.70 17.38
CA PRO A 41 -9.10 -8.89 18.24
C PRO A 41 -9.75 -8.71 19.62
N PHE A 42 -9.94 -7.46 20.07
CA PHE A 42 -10.57 -7.14 21.36
C PHE A 42 -12.07 -6.81 21.24
N ILE A 43 -12.50 -6.40 20.04
CA ILE A 43 -13.88 -5.95 19.78
C ILE A 43 -14.71 -7.09 19.21
N LEU A 44 -14.12 -7.95 18.37
CA LEU A 44 -14.80 -9.03 17.67
C LEU A 44 -14.63 -10.36 18.37
N TYR A 45 -15.65 -11.21 18.29
CA TYR A 45 -15.51 -12.61 18.73
C TYR A 45 -14.50 -13.35 17.84
N THR A 46 -13.80 -14.34 18.40
CA THR A 46 -12.66 -15.01 17.76
C THR A 46 -12.97 -15.49 16.32
N GLY A 47 -14.07 -16.20 16.10
CA GLY A 47 -14.42 -16.68 14.75
C GLY A 47 -14.73 -15.57 13.74
N VAL A 48 -15.39 -14.50 14.20
CA VAL A 48 -15.69 -13.32 13.36
C VAL A 48 -14.41 -12.52 13.09
N TYR A 49 -13.53 -12.41 14.09
CA TYR A 49 -12.25 -11.72 13.97
C TYR A 49 -11.34 -12.37 12.92
N GLU A 50 -11.15 -13.68 12.98
CA GLU A 50 -10.24 -14.40 12.05
C GLU A 50 -10.67 -14.22 10.59
N ASP A 51 -11.97 -14.31 10.33
CA ASP A 51 -12.51 -14.09 9.00
C ASP A 51 -12.42 -12.61 8.57
N PHE A 52 -12.80 -11.70 9.46
CA PHE A 52 -12.79 -10.28 9.17
C PHE A 52 -11.38 -9.78 8.85
N ILE A 53 -10.39 -10.11 9.69
CA ILE A 53 -9.03 -9.56 9.51
C ILE A 53 -8.37 -10.11 8.25
N TYR A 54 -8.62 -11.39 7.91
CA TYR A 54 -8.14 -11.98 6.67
C TYR A 54 -8.76 -11.31 5.44
N VAL A 55 -10.08 -11.15 5.42
CA VAL A 55 -10.80 -10.49 4.31
C VAL A 55 -10.41 -9.01 4.22
N PHE A 56 -10.32 -8.31 5.35
CA PHE A 56 -9.89 -6.91 5.38
C PHE A 56 -8.49 -6.72 4.78
N HIS A 57 -7.55 -7.60 5.13
CA HIS A 57 -6.21 -7.59 4.56
C HIS A 57 -6.23 -7.82 3.04
N ASN A 58 -7.03 -8.78 2.55
CA ASN A 58 -7.19 -9.03 1.12
C ASN A 58 -7.87 -7.85 0.39
N ILE A 59 -8.83 -7.15 1.01
CA ILE A 59 -9.40 -5.90 0.46
C ILE A 59 -8.30 -4.85 0.26
N MET A 60 -7.43 -4.65 1.24
CA MET A 60 -6.31 -3.70 1.14
C MET A 60 -5.31 -4.12 0.06
N MET A 61 -5.01 -5.42 -0.04
CA MET A 61 -4.15 -5.98 -1.09
C MET A 61 -4.74 -5.77 -2.48
N LEU A 62 -6.00 -6.14 -2.71
CA LEU A 62 -6.68 -5.95 -3.99
C LEU A 62 -6.75 -4.47 -4.38
N THR A 63 -7.04 -3.59 -3.41
CA THR A 63 -7.00 -2.14 -3.62
C THR A 63 -5.62 -1.70 -4.15
N SER A 64 -4.54 -2.22 -3.56
CA SER A 64 -3.18 -1.91 -4.00
C SER A 64 -2.90 -2.45 -5.41
N ILE A 65 -3.30 -3.68 -5.70
CA ILE A 65 -3.12 -4.33 -7.02
C ILE A 65 -3.78 -3.51 -8.13
N PHE A 66 -5.05 -3.17 -7.98
CA PHE A 66 -5.80 -2.45 -9.01
C PHE A 66 -5.41 -0.97 -9.15
N ALA A 67 -4.86 -0.37 -8.10
CA ALA A 67 -4.48 1.05 -8.12
C ALA A 67 -3.01 1.31 -8.49
N VAL A 68 -2.13 0.31 -8.35
CA VAL A 68 -0.66 0.48 -8.38
C VAL A 68 -0.10 1.08 -9.67
N GLY A 69 -0.70 0.80 -10.81
CA GLY A 69 -0.22 1.29 -12.11
C GLY A 69 -0.80 2.65 -12.49
N LEU A 70 -2.06 2.90 -12.13
CA LEU A 70 -2.80 4.05 -12.66
C LEU A 70 -2.37 5.38 -12.03
N VAL A 71 -2.15 5.41 -10.70
CA VAL A 71 -1.73 6.64 -10.01
C VAL A 71 -0.34 7.13 -10.45
N PRO A 72 0.73 6.31 -10.47
CA PRO A 72 2.03 6.74 -10.99
C PRO A 72 1.98 7.17 -12.46
N THR A 73 1.16 6.51 -13.28
CA THR A 73 0.94 6.88 -14.68
C THR A 73 0.35 8.29 -14.77
N MET A 74 -0.70 8.57 -14.00
CA MET A 74 -1.28 9.90 -13.92
C MET A 74 -0.24 10.95 -13.52
N LEU A 75 0.52 10.72 -12.44
CA LEU A 75 1.54 11.66 -11.96
C LEU A 75 2.62 11.96 -13.01
N ARG A 76 2.98 10.95 -13.83
CA ARG A 76 3.95 11.12 -14.91
C ARG A 76 3.40 11.94 -16.06
N PHE A 77 2.22 11.58 -16.56
CA PHE A 77 1.68 12.15 -17.81
C PHE A 77 0.94 13.48 -17.62
N TYR A 78 0.38 13.75 -16.43
CA TYR A 78 -0.36 14.97 -16.13
C TYR A 78 0.40 16.26 -16.42
N LYS A 79 1.73 16.23 -16.34
CA LYS A 79 2.61 17.38 -16.60
C LYS A 79 2.59 17.82 -18.07
N TYR A 80 2.30 16.90 -19.00
CA TYR A 80 2.32 17.17 -20.45
C TYR A 80 1.02 17.79 -20.94
N ASP A 81 -0.13 17.25 -20.53
CA ASP A 81 -1.46 17.77 -20.86
C ASP A 81 -2.47 17.42 -19.76
N LYS A 82 -2.83 18.43 -18.97
CA LYS A 82 -3.68 18.25 -17.80
C LYS A 82 -5.08 17.76 -18.14
N LYS A 83 -5.71 18.31 -19.21
CA LYS A 83 -7.08 17.96 -19.60
C LYS A 83 -7.15 16.54 -20.16
N LYS A 84 -6.30 16.27 -21.14
CA LYS A 84 -6.19 14.99 -21.83
C LYS A 84 -5.94 13.84 -20.88
N TYR A 85 -4.91 13.93 -20.04
CA TYR A 85 -4.55 12.84 -19.14
C TYR A 85 -5.48 12.72 -17.93
N THR A 86 -6.19 13.77 -17.53
CA THR A 86 -7.32 13.64 -16.60
C THR A 86 -8.45 12.82 -17.20
N CYS A 87 -8.81 13.05 -18.47
CA CYS A 87 -9.82 12.27 -19.17
C CYS A 87 -9.41 10.78 -19.24
N TYR A 88 -8.18 10.48 -19.65
CA TYR A 88 -7.67 9.11 -19.74
C TYR A 88 -7.65 8.39 -18.40
N TYR A 89 -7.24 9.10 -17.37
CA TYR A 89 -7.22 8.58 -16.01
C TYR A 89 -8.62 8.22 -15.52
N LEU A 90 -9.57 9.13 -15.65
CA LEU A 90 -10.96 8.91 -15.23
C LEU A 90 -11.64 7.80 -16.04
N LEU A 91 -11.40 7.73 -17.34
CA LEU A 91 -11.91 6.65 -18.19
C LEU A 91 -11.40 5.29 -17.71
N THR A 92 -10.07 5.16 -17.55
CA THR A 92 -9.46 3.90 -17.09
C THR A 92 -9.92 3.52 -15.67
N SER A 93 -10.01 4.49 -14.76
CA SER A 93 -10.46 4.24 -13.39
C SER A 93 -11.93 3.82 -13.34
N THR A 94 -12.79 4.37 -14.19
CA THR A 94 -14.19 3.95 -14.32
C THR A 94 -14.31 2.51 -14.82
N VAL A 95 -13.49 2.12 -15.81
CA VAL A 95 -13.45 0.73 -16.29
C VAL A 95 -13.01 -0.22 -15.18
N VAL A 96 -11.93 0.09 -14.44
CA VAL A 96 -11.48 -0.73 -13.31
C VAL A 96 -12.57 -0.86 -12.24
N TYR A 97 -13.26 0.23 -11.93
CA TYR A 97 -14.37 0.22 -10.97
C TYR A 97 -15.52 -0.68 -11.45
N ALA A 98 -15.93 -0.56 -12.71
CA ALA A 98 -16.98 -1.38 -13.28
C ALA A 98 -16.63 -2.88 -13.29
N VAL A 99 -15.38 -3.22 -13.64
CA VAL A 99 -14.88 -4.62 -13.60
C VAL A 99 -14.95 -5.19 -12.20
N LEU A 100 -14.57 -4.43 -11.17
CA LEU A 100 -14.65 -4.89 -9.77
C LEU A 100 -16.08 -5.15 -9.33
N LEU A 101 -17.01 -4.26 -9.67
CA LEU A 101 -18.43 -4.49 -9.36
C LEU A 101 -18.99 -5.73 -10.08
N LEU A 102 -18.60 -5.94 -11.34
CA LEU A 102 -18.97 -7.14 -12.09
C LEU A 102 -18.41 -8.42 -11.44
N LEU A 103 -17.13 -8.41 -11.04
CA LEU A 103 -16.53 -9.55 -10.33
C LEU A 103 -17.28 -9.88 -9.03
N GLY A 104 -17.80 -8.89 -8.33
CA GLY A 104 -18.60 -9.09 -7.13
C GLY A 104 -19.94 -9.80 -7.35
N LEU A 105 -20.46 -9.80 -8.58
CA LEU A 105 -21.70 -10.49 -8.94
C LEU A 105 -21.51 -12.01 -9.18
N PHE A 106 -20.27 -12.50 -9.22
CA PHE A 106 -19.95 -13.91 -9.41
C PHE A 106 -19.36 -14.50 -8.12
N VAL A 107 -20.06 -15.45 -7.50
CA VAL A 107 -19.62 -16.11 -6.25
C VAL A 107 -18.31 -16.87 -6.49
N ASP A 108 -18.27 -17.66 -7.56
CA ASP A 108 -17.13 -18.53 -7.88
C ASP A 108 -16.15 -17.87 -8.86
N ASN A 109 -15.87 -16.57 -8.67
CA ASN A 109 -14.89 -15.93 -9.53
C ASN A 109 -13.46 -16.41 -9.19
N PRO A 110 -12.58 -16.53 -10.22
CA PRO A 110 -11.22 -17.08 -10.05
C PRO A 110 -10.38 -16.35 -9.00
N LEU A 111 -10.61 -15.04 -8.84
CA LEU A 111 -9.85 -14.22 -7.90
C LEU A 111 -10.20 -14.54 -6.45
N SER A 112 -11.50 -14.74 -6.14
CA SER A 112 -11.96 -15.17 -4.82
C SER A 112 -11.42 -16.56 -4.47
N ALA A 113 -11.41 -17.48 -5.44
CA ALA A 113 -10.88 -18.83 -5.26
C ALA A 113 -9.38 -18.83 -4.94
N VAL A 114 -8.59 -18.08 -5.73
CA VAL A 114 -7.14 -17.95 -5.51
C VAL A 114 -6.82 -17.34 -4.15
N LEU A 115 -7.58 -16.32 -3.73
CA LEU A 115 -7.37 -15.63 -2.45
C LEU A 115 -8.03 -16.37 -1.26
N LYS A 116 -8.73 -17.49 -1.50
CA LYS A 116 -9.47 -18.23 -0.46
C LYS A 116 -10.44 -17.34 0.34
N ILE A 117 -11.08 -16.38 -0.34
CA ILE A 117 -12.11 -15.49 0.22
C ILE A 117 -13.51 -15.80 -0.32
N THR A 118 -13.68 -16.95 -0.98
CA THR A 118 -14.97 -17.38 -1.50
C THR A 118 -15.99 -17.50 -0.38
N ARG A 119 -17.18 -16.92 -0.59
CA ARG A 119 -18.31 -16.97 0.34
C ARG A 119 -19.46 -17.74 -0.30
N SER A 120 -20.22 -18.42 0.55
CA SER A 120 -21.39 -19.19 0.12
C SER A 120 -22.55 -18.30 -0.37
N SER A 121 -22.57 -17.04 0.04
CA SER A 121 -23.62 -16.06 -0.25
C SER A 121 -23.14 -15.04 -1.29
N LEU A 122 -23.96 -14.82 -2.33
CA LEU A 122 -23.72 -13.77 -3.32
C LEU A 122 -23.62 -12.39 -2.68
N SER A 123 -24.43 -12.12 -1.65
CA SER A 123 -24.42 -10.85 -0.94
C SER A 123 -23.11 -10.59 -0.21
N GLU A 124 -22.53 -11.60 0.44
CA GLU A 124 -21.23 -11.47 1.11
C GLU A 124 -20.11 -11.23 0.11
N ASN A 125 -20.08 -11.99 -0.98
CA ASN A 125 -19.11 -11.81 -2.04
C ASN A 125 -19.20 -10.41 -2.65
N PHE A 126 -20.41 -9.94 -2.96
CA PHE A 126 -20.65 -8.60 -3.48
C PHE A 126 -20.15 -7.49 -2.54
N ILE A 127 -20.39 -7.63 -1.22
CA ILE A 127 -19.92 -6.66 -0.21
C ILE A 127 -18.39 -6.61 -0.14
N ILE A 128 -17.70 -7.74 -0.29
CA ILE A 128 -16.22 -7.75 -0.34
C ILE A 128 -15.72 -6.94 -1.54
N TYR A 129 -16.23 -7.21 -2.75
CA TYR A 129 -15.80 -6.48 -3.95
C TYR A 129 -16.25 -5.02 -3.95
N LEU A 130 -17.41 -4.73 -3.38
CA LEU A 130 -17.87 -3.35 -3.15
C LEU A 130 -16.91 -2.61 -2.20
N SER A 131 -16.42 -3.28 -1.15
CA SER A 131 -15.41 -2.72 -0.24
C SER A 131 -14.09 -2.41 -0.95
N VAL A 132 -13.65 -3.31 -1.83
CA VAL A 132 -12.47 -3.05 -2.70
C VAL A 132 -12.74 -1.85 -3.61
N ALA A 133 -13.89 -1.80 -4.27
CA ALA A 133 -14.27 -0.73 -5.18
C ALA A 133 -14.29 0.65 -4.48
N PHE A 134 -14.85 0.74 -3.28
CA PHE A 134 -14.86 1.98 -2.50
C PHE A 134 -13.46 2.40 -2.03
N SER A 135 -12.64 1.44 -1.60
CA SER A 135 -11.25 1.71 -1.22
C SER A 135 -10.41 2.21 -2.41
N ILE A 136 -10.64 1.67 -3.61
CA ILE A 136 -9.98 2.11 -4.85
C ILE A 136 -10.40 3.53 -5.24
N LEU A 137 -11.67 3.91 -5.07
CA LEU A 137 -12.11 5.28 -5.34
C LEU A 137 -11.30 6.30 -4.55
N TYR A 138 -11.03 6.01 -3.28
CA TYR A 138 -10.16 6.85 -2.46
C TYR A 138 -8.76 6.98 -3.09
N VAL A 139 -8.15 5.85 -3.51
CA VAL A 139 -6.80 5.88 -4.12
C VAL A 139 -6.81 6.67 -5.43
N PHE A 140 -7.84 6.51 -6.25
CA PHE A 140 -7.97 7.24 -7.51
C PHE A 140 -8.18 8.73 -7.31
N ASN A 141 -9.09 9.14 -6.43
CA ASN A 141 -9.29 10.55 -6.09
C ASN A 141 -8.02 11.18 -5.54
N ARG A 142 -7.34 10.48 -4.64
CA ARG A 142 -6.07 10.92 -4.08
C ARG A 142 -4.99 11.09 -5.15
N GLY A 143 -4.88 10.14 -6.11
CA GLY A 143 -3.96 10.23 -7.24
C GLY A 143 -4.23 11.47 -8.10
N LEU A 144 -5.50 11.74 -8.42
CA LEU A 144 -5.92 12.92 -9.18
C LEU A 144 -5.65 14.22 -8.42
N LEU A 145 -6.03 14.30 -7.14
CA LEU A 145 -5.82 15.48 -6.30
C LEU A 145 -4.33 15.75 -6.07
N THR A 146 -3.49 14.71 -5.96
CA THR A 146 -2.03 14.83 -5.87
C THR A 146 -1.46 15.41 -7.15
N ALA A 147 -1.88 14.94 -8.33
CA ALA A 147 -1.47 15.48 -9.61
C ALA A 147 -1.86 16.96 -9.76
N GLN A 148 -2.99 17.35 -9.18
CA GLN A 148 -3.50 18.73 -9.16
C GLN A 148 -2.90 19.61 -8.05
N ASN A 149 -2.05 19.06 -7.17
CA ASN A 149 -1.50 19.72 -5.96
C ASN A 149 -2.59 20.19 -4.96
N ARG A 150 -3.75 19.51 -4.91
CA ARG A 150 -4.88 19.83 -4.01
C ARG A 150 -4.80 19.09 -2.68
N TYR A 151 -3.71 19.25 -1.94
CA TYR A 151 -3.44 18.51 -0.71
C TYR A 151 -4.45 18.77 0.42
N LYS A 152 -5.04 19.98 0.49
CA LYS A 152 -6.10 20.29 1.47
C LYS A 152 -7.31 19.36 1.29
N ASN A 153 -7.74 19.11 0.05
CA ASN A 153 -8.88 18.25 -0.23
C ASN A 153 -8.58 16.78 0.14
N ILE A 154 -7.34 16.32 -0.08
CA ILE A 154 -6.87 15.01 0.37
C ILE A 154 -6.98 14.92 1.89
N THR A 155 -6.51 15.93 2.62
CA THR A 155 -6.55 15.95 4.10
C THR A 155 -7.98 15.90 4.61
N VAL A 156 -8.90 16.68 4.03
CA VAL A 156 -10.31 16.67 4.42
C VAL A 156 -10.93 15.28 4.22
N GLY A 157 -10.74 14.65 3.05
CA GLY A 157 -11.24 13.30 2.79
C GLY A 157 -10.71 12.28 3.81
N ILE A 158 -9.43 12.34 4.14
CA ILE A 158 -8.81 11.44 5.12
C ILE A 158 -9.35 11.67 6.54
N VAL A 159 -9.56 12.91 6.96
CA VAL A 159 -10.17 13.22 8.27
C VAL A 159 -11.57 12.62 8.34
N ILE A 160 -12.37 12.73 7.28
CA ILE A 160 -13.70 12.12 7.21
C ILE A 160 -13.59 10.59 7.36
N ILE A 161 -12.70 9.94 6.59
CA ILE A 161 -12.47 8.50 6.67
C ILE A 161 -12.07 8.08 8.08
N PHE A 162 -11.14 8.81 8.71
CA PHE A 162 -10.68 8.54 10.07
C PHE A 162 -11.82 8.62 11.08
N VAL A 163 -12.58 9.72 11.09
CA VAL A 163 -13.67 9.93 12.05
C VAL A 163 -14.75 8.87 11.87
N VAL A 164 -15.18 8.58 10.63
CA VAL A 164 -16.20 7.58 10.35
C VAL A 164 -15.76 6.18 10.79
N ARG A 165 -14.49 5.80 10.56
CA ARG A 165 -13.95 4.52 11.03
C ARG A 165 -13.92 4.40 12.55
N ILE A 166 -13.52 5.45 13.26
CA ILE A 166 -13.53 5.44 14.74
C ILE A 166 -14.96 5.29 15.25
N VAL A 167 -15.91 6.05 14.72
CA VAL A 167 -17.33 5.93 15.11
C VAL A 167 -17.86 4.52 14.81
N ALA A 168 -17.53 3.95 13.65
CA ALA A 168 -17.91 2.58 13.29
C ALA A 168 -17.34 1.55 14.29
N LEU A 169 -16.07 1.64 14.65
CA LEU A 169 -15.45 0.74 15.65
C LEU A 169 -16.12 0.87 17.03
N LEU A 170 -16.42 2.09 17.46
CA LEU A 170 -17.13 2.32 18.74
C LEU A 170 -18.55 1.74 18.72
N LEU A 171 -19.26 1.86 17.59
CA LEU A 171 -20.60 1.28 17.43
C LEU A 171 -20.56 -0.25 17.40
N ILE A 172 -19.60 -0.84 16.69
CA ILE A 172 -19.39 -2.30 16.65
C ILE A 172 -19.13 -2.82 18.07
N ALA A 173 -18.24 -2.17 18.81
CA ALA A 173 -17.92 -2.54 20.19
C ALA A 173 -19.12 -2.36 21.14
N GLY A 174 -19.78 -1.20 21.10
CA GLY A 174 -20.89 -0.86 22.01
C GLY A 174 -22.15 -1.69 21.77
N LEU A 175 -22.48 -1.97 20.50
CA LEU A 175 -23.65 -2.77 20.12
C LEU A 175 -23.34 -4.26 19.97
N ARG A 176 -22.07 -4.69 20.18
CA ARG A 176 -21.62 -6.07 20.04
C ARG A 176 -22.01 -6.70 18.70
N ILE A 177 -21.80 -5.97 17.61
CA ILE A 177 -22.16 -6.40 16.26
C ILE A 177 -21.28 -7.60 15.86
N THR A 178 -21.93 -8.73 15.53
CA THR A 178 -21.28 -9.97 15.07
C THR A 178 -21.51 -10.24 13.59
N ASN A 179 -22.42 -9.51 12.94
CA ASN A 179 -22.71 -9.71 11.54
C ASN A 179 -21.56 -9.21 10.66
N PHE A 180 -20.90 -10.13 9.97
CA PHE A 180 -19.74 -9.88 9.11
C PHE A 180 -20.00 -8.78 8.06
N ASN A 181 -21.16 -8.83 7.40
CA ASN A 181 -21.53 -7.85 6.37
C ASN A 181 -21.66 -6.44 6.93
N LEU A 182 -22.29 -6.29 8.11
CA LEU A 182 -22.43 -4.99 8.79
C LEU A 182 -21.07 -4.44 9.21
N ILE A 183 -20.16 -5.29 9.65
CA ILE A 183 -18.79 -4.88 9.99
C ILE A 183 -18.06 -4.33 8.75
N LEU A 184 -18.08 -5.08 7.62
CA LEU A 184 -17.46 -4.61 6.36
C LEU A 184 -18.11 -3.33 5.83
N LEU A 185 -19.43 -3.25 5.84
CA LEU A 185 -20.16 -2.03 5.42
C LEU A 185 -19.72 -0.82 6.24
N SER A 186 -19.63 -0.98 7.56
CA SER A 186 -19.30 0.12 8.47
C SER A 186 -17.83 0.55 8.36
N VAL A 187 -16.90 -0.39 8.19
CA VAL A 187 -15.45 -0.12 8.25
C VAL A 187 -14.85 0.13 6.87
N CYS A 188 -15.37 -0.53 5.82
CA CYS A 188 -14.77 -0.51 4.48
C CYS A 188 -15.57 0.27 3.44
N ILE A 189 -16.89 0.46 3.60
CA ILE A 189 -17.72 1.15 2.60
C ILE A 189 -18.10 2.54 3.07
N LEU A 190 -18.73 2.64 4.23
CA LEU A 190 -19.24 3.91 4.76
C LEU A 190 -18.15 5.01 4.85
N PRO A 191 -16.92 4.74 5.31
CA PRO A 191 -15.87 5.76 5.36
C PRO A 191 -15.50 6.36 4.00
N PHE A 192 -15.65 5.59 2.92
CA PHE A 192 -15.29 6.00 1.56
C PHE A 192 -16.49 6.54 0.75
N SER A 193 -17.69 6.62 1.31
CA SER A 193 -18.87 7.11 0.60
C SER A 193 -18.71 8.55 0.09
N TYR A 194 -18.01 9.41 0.84
CA TYR A 194 -17.65 10.75 0.40
C TYR A 194 -16.79 10.74 -0.88
N GLU A 195 -15.90 9.78 -1.01
CA GLU A 195 -15.02 9.65 -2.17
C GLU A 195 -15.78 9.30 -3.45
N LEU A 196 -16.87 8.53 -3.35
CA LEU A 196 -17.75 8.25 -4.47
C LEU A 196 -18.36 9.55 -5.02
N VAL A 197 -18.87 10.41 -4.13
CA VAL A 197 -19.46 11.71 -4.53
C VAL A 197 -18.40 12.61 -5.18
N ALA A 198 -17.19 12.65 -4.63
CA ALA A 198 -16.08 13.43 -5.17
C ALA A 198 -15.64 12.90 -6.55
N TYR A 199 -15.59 11.57 -6.71
CA TYR A 199 -15.25 10.91 -7.98
C TYR A 199 -16.30 11.20 -9.06
N LEU A 200 -17.58 11.00 -8.77
CA LEU A 200 -18.67 11.27 -9.71
C LEU A 200 -18.67 12.73 -10.16
N LYS A 201 -18.47 13.68 -9.24
CA LYS A 201 -18.30 15.10 -9.61
C LYS A 201 -17.12 15.34 -10.55
N SER A 202 -16.05 14.60 -10.41
CA SER A 202 -14.87 14.70 -11.30
C SER A 202 -15.16 14.13 -12.69
N VAL A 203 -15.84 12.98 -12.77
CA VAL A 203 -16.24 12.35 -14.03
C VAL A 203 -17.22 13.22 -14.80
N LEU A 204 -18.22 13.81 -14.12
CA LEU A 204 -19.22 14.67 -14.75
C LEU A 204 -18.66 16.00 -15.29
N LYS A 205 -17.55 16.47 -14.71
CA LYS A 205 -16.89 17.74 -15.11
C LYS A 205 -15.79 17.58 -16.14
N VAL A 206 -15.39 16.36 -16.46
CA VAL A 206 -14.28 16.13 -17.40
C VAL A 206 -14.71 16.44 -18.83
N SER A 207 -13.89 17.20 -19.54
CA SER A 207 -14.04 17.37 -20.98
C SER A 207 -13.39 16.19 -21.70
N TRP A 208 -14.13 15.56 -22.59
CA TRP A 208 -13.63 14.46 -23.41
C TRP A 208 -12.49 14.92 -24.32
N SER A 209 -11.45 14.11 -24.41
CA SER A 209 -10.28 14.37 -25.26
C SER A 209 -10.10 13.23 -26.26
N PRO A 210 -9.55 13.50 -27.47
CA PRO A 210 -9.25 12.45 -28.43
C PRO A 210 -8.33 11.38 -27.86
N LEU A 211 -8.59 10.09 -28.16
CA LEU A 211 -7.86 8.95 -27.61
C LEU A 211 -6.52 8.66 -28.31
N LYS A 212 -5.96 9.60 -29.06
CA LYS A 212 -4.77 9.41 -29.91
C LYS A 212 -3.56 8.79 -29.16
N ASP A 213 -3.28 9.20 -27.92
CA ASP A 213 -2.14 8.70 -27.14
C ASP A 213 -2.57 7.82 -25.96
N TYR A 214 -3.83 7.38 -25.96
CA TYR A 214 -4.38 6.57 -24.89
C TYR A 214 -3.67 5.23 -24.76
N GLY A 215 -3.28 4.62 -25.89
CA GLY A 215 -2.51 3.38 -25.91
C GLY A 215 -1.16 3.49 -25.17
N ALA A 216 -0.42 4.58 -25.38
CA ALA A 216 0.85 4.81 -24.65
C ALA A 216 0.65 4.99 -23.14
N PHE A 217 -0.41 5.69 -22.74
CA PHE A 217 -0.80 5.84 -21.33
C PHE A 217 -1.14 4.48 -20.69
N LEU A 218 -1.96 3.66 -21.36
CA LEU A 218 -2.33 2.32 -20.87
C LEU A 218 -1.13 1.38 -20.80
N VAL A 219 -0.31 1.28 -21.84
CA VAL A 219 0.87 0.40 -21.87
C VAL A 219 1.82 0.71 -20.70
N PHE A 220 2.05 1.99 -20.44
CA PHE A 220 2.87 2.38 -19.30
C PHE A 220 2.22 2.01 -17.96
N GLY A 221 0.92 2.26 -17.81
CA GLY A 221 0.16 1.88 -16.62
C GLY A 221 0.17 0.38 -16.38
N VAL A 222 -0.09 -0.43 -17.42
CA VAL A 222 -0.08 -1.90 -17.34
C VAL A 222 1.31 -2.43 -16.93
N LYS A 223 2.40 -1.89 -17.49
CA LYS A 223 3.77 -2.30 -17.09
C LYS A 223 4.01 -2.05 -15.61
N ILE A 224 3.63 -0.89 -15.10
CA ILE A 224 3.76 -0.59 -13.65
C ILE A 224 2.84 -1.49 -12.83
N SER A 225 1.61 -1.74 -13.31
CA SER A 225 0.67 -2.63 -12.63
C SER A 225 1.23 -4.04 -12.49
N ILE A 226 1.78 -4.62 -13.56
CA ILE A 226 2.35 -5.98 -13.52
C ILE A 226 3.51 -6.05 -12.52
N VAL A 227 4.42 -5.06 -12.52
CA VAL A 227 5.52 -4.98 -11.53
C VAL A 227 4.97 -4.94 -10.10
N GLY A 228 3.94 -4.12 -9.86
CA GLY A 228 3.32 -3.99 -8.55
C GLY A 228 2.52 -5.23 -8.14
N ILE A 229 1.79 -5.85 -9.07
CA ILE A 229 1.05 -7.09 -8.84
C ILE A 229 2.02 -8.21 -8.43
N LEU A 230 3.08 -8.44 -9.19
CA LEU A 230 4.08 -9.45 -8.88
C LEU A 230 4.68 -9.21 -7.49
N PHE A 231 5.07 -7.97 -7.18
CA PHE A 231 5.61 -7.63 -5.87
C PHE A 231 4.61 -7.88 -4.74
N THR A 232 3.36 -7.43 -4.90
CA THR A 232 2.31 -7.62 -3.89
C THR A 232 1.96 -9.10 -3.73
N SER A 233 1.81 -9.84 -4.84
CA SER A 233 1.51 -11.27 -4.82
C SER A 233 2.62 -12.07 -4.15
N THR A 234 3.90 -11.73 -4.40
CA THR A 234 5.05 -12.37 -3.75
C THR A 234 4.95 -12.25 -2.22
N ASN A 235 4.59 -11.07 -1.72
CA ASN A 235 4.42 -10.83 -0.27
C ASN A 235 3.19 -11.56 0.31
N GLN A 236 2.21 -11.95 -0.52
CA GLN A 236 0.95 -12.57 -0.07
C GLN A 236 0.89 -14.08 -0.23
N ILE A 237 1.77 -14.68 -1.04
CA ILE A 237 1.77 -16.14 -1.28
C ILE A 237 1.80 -16.92 0.04
N PHE A 238 2.67 -16.53 0.95
CA PHE A 238 2.80 -17.19 2.25
C PHE A 238 1.51 -17.10 3.08
N LEU A 239 0.89 -15.93 3.12
CA LEU A 239 -0.39 -15.72 3.81
C LEU A 239 -1.52 -16.60 3.22
N ILE A 240 -1.63 -16.64 1.89
CA ILE A 240 -2.64 -17.45 1.18
C ILE A 240 -2.42 -18.94 1.43
N HIS A 241 -1.15 -19.37 1.43
CA HIS A 241 -0.79 -20.75 1.76
C HIS A 241 -1.19 -21.08 3.19
N THR A 242 -0.80 -20.26 4.15
CA THR A 242 -1.11 -20.42 5.58
C THR A 242 -2.62 -20.51 5.82
N LYS A 243 -3.44 -19.69 5.16
CA LYS A 243 -4.93 -19.77 5.28
C LYS A 243 -5.48 -21.15 4.90
N GLY A 244 -4.81 -21.86 4.01
CA GLY A 244 -5.22 -23.24 3.62
C GLY A 244 -4.89 -24.30 4.65
N VAL A 245 -3.98 -24.02 5.59
CA VAL A 245 -3.50 -24.96 6.62
C VAL A 245 -4.04 -24.59 8.00
N ASP A 246 -3.94 -23.33 8.38
CA ASP A 246 -4.34 -22.82 9.70
C ASP A 246 -4.91 -21.41 9.60
N GLY A 247 -6.21 -21.28 9.91
CA GLY A 247 -6.92 -20.00 9.87
C GLY A 247 -6.45 -19.00 10.93
N SER A 248 -6.07 -19.48 12.12
CA SER A 248 -5.62 -18.61 13.21
C SER A 248 -4.25 -18.00 12.92
N LEU A 249 -3.34 -18.78 12.33
CA LEU A 249 -2.04 -18.29 11.88
C LEU A 249 -2.16 -17.30 10.71
N ALA A 250 -3.10 -17.54 9.78
CA ALA A 250 -3.39 -16.59 8.71
C ALA A 250 -3.94 -15.27 9.27
N ALA A 251 -4.77 -15.32 10.31
CA ALA A 251 -5.24 -14.12 11.01
C ALA A 251 -4.08 -13.37 11.71
N ALA A 252 -3.17 -14.09 12.35
CA ALA A 252 -1.97 -13.49 12.96
C ALA A 252 -1.05 -12.81 11.93
N LEU A 253 -0.82 -13.45 10.78
CA LEU A 253 -0.07 -12.86 9.66
C LEU A 253 -0.78 -11.64 9.05
N SER A 254 -2.10 -11.71 8.92
CA SER A 254 -2.92 -10.59 8.43
C SER A 254 -2.87 -9.40 9.39
N PHE A 255 -2.92 -9.67 10.70
CA PHE A 255 -2.74 -8.68 11.75
C PHE A 255 -1.36 -8.01 11.66
N ALA A 256 -0.29 -8.82 11.55
CA ALA A 256 1.07 -8.32 11.37
C ALA A 256 1.21 -7.45 10.11
N GLY A 257 0.65 -7.91 8.97
CA GLY A 257 0.61 -7.16 7.72
C GLY A 257 -0.15 -5.83 7.84
N GLY A 258 -1.22 -5.81 8.62
CA GLY A 258 -1.99 -4.60 8.90
C GLY A 258 -1.19 -3.54 9.68
N LEU A 259 -0.43 -3.96 10.69
CA LEU A 259 0.45 -3.04 11.44
C LEU A 259 1.52 -2.42 10.56
N VAL A 260 2.04 -3.18 9.58
CA VAL A 260 3.03 -2.68 8.61
C VAL A 260 2.45 -1.67 7.63
N GLY A 261 1.14 -1.64 7.47
CA GLY A 261 0.47 -0.63 6.63
C GLY A 261 0.90 0.80 6.96
N ILE A 262 1.25 1.09 8.22
CA ILE A 262 1.79 2.37 8.66
C ILE A 262 3.12 2.69 7.94
N ILE A 263 4.05 1.74 7.88
CA ILE A 263 5.34 1.91 7.19
C ILE A 263 5.13 2.06 5.69
N ASN A 264 4.24 1.27 5.10
CA ASN A 264 3.95 1.31 3.67
C ASN A 264 3.40 2.66 3.21
N ILE A 265 2.62 3.35 4.02
CA ILE A 265 2.08 4.66 3.66
C ILE A 265 3.14 5.76 3.81
N LEU A 266 3.99 5.70 4.83
CA LEU A 266 5.17 6.56 4.91
C LEU A 266 6.07 6.35 3.68
N SER A 267 6.29 5.08 3.29
CA SER A 267 7.03 4.67 2.11
C SER A 267 6.46 5.27 0.83
N THR A 268 5.19 5.08 0.56
CA THR A 268 4.54 5.60 -0.67
C THR A 268 4.51 7.12 -0.70
N THR A 269 4.37 7.76 0.45
CA THR A 269 4.39 9.22 0.57
C THR A 269 5.77 9.81 0.28
N MET A 270 6.80 9.28 0.92
CA MET A 270 8.19 9.70 0.68
C MET A 270 8.59 9.40 -0.77
N SER A 271 8.23 8.23 -1.28
CA SER A 271 8.47 7.83 -2.67
C SER A 271 7.85 8.81 -3.66
N SER A 272 6.58 9.16 -3.47
CA SER A 272 5.87 10.11 -4.34
C SER A 272 6.49 11.51 -4.29
N TYR A 273 6.90 11.95 -3.09
CA TYR A 273 7.56 13.23 -2.91
C TYR A 273 8.94 13.29 -3.59
N PHE A 274 9.74 12.23 -3.42
CA PHE A 274 11.06 12.17 -4.01
C PHE A 274 11.02 12.02 -5.53
N LEU A 275 10.14 11.16 -6.07
CA LEU A 275 9.95 11.01 -7.51
C LEU A 275 9.52 12.32 -8.18
N GLY A 276 8.72 13.13 -7.49
CA GLY A 276 8.31 14.44 -8.02
C GLY A 276 9.45 15.44 -8.16
N LYS A 277 10.55 15.24 -7.42
CA LYS A 277 11.72 16.14 -7.40
C LYS A 277 12.95 15.58 -8.12
N LEU A 278 12.98 14.28 -8.40
CA LEU A 278 14.10 13.64 -9.07
C LEU A 278 14.05 13.93 -10.57
N ASP A 279 15.10 14.57 -11.07
CA ASP A 279 15.31 14.77 -12.50
C ASP A 279 16.44 13.84 -12.96
N ALA A 280 16.09 12.85 -13.81
CA ALA A 280 17.04 11.88 -14.36
C ALA A 280 18.09 12.49 -15.28
N ARG A 281 17.85 13.69 -15.81
CA ARG A 281 18.76 14.39 -16.72
C ARG A 281 19.77 15.28 -15.97
N ASN A 282 19.55 15.48 -14.66
CA ASN A 282 20.39 16.37 -13.85
C ASN A 282 21.18 15.54 -12.82
N GLU A 283 22.50 15.42 -13.06
CA GLU A 283 23.40 14.67 -12.19
C GLU A 283 23.46 15.23 -10.76
N ALA A 284 23.44 16.54 -10.59
CA ALA A 284 23.41 17.17 -9.28
C ALA A 284 22.14 16.80 -8.50
N SER A 285 20.99 16.64 -9.19
CA SER A 285 19.76 16.15 -8.61
C SER A 285 19.87 14.70 -8.12
N ILE A 286 20.47 13.83 -8.94
CA ILE A 286 20.70 12.41 -8.61
C ILE A 286 21.65 12.29 -7.41
N LYS A 287 22.79 13.01 -7.44
CA LYS A 287 23.78 13.00 -6.35
C LYS A 287 23.15 13.51 -5.05
N SER A 288 22.47 14.65 -5.09
CA SER A 288 21.76 15.20 -3.92
C SER A 288 20.72 14.24 -3.34
N TYR A 289 20.04 13.47 -4.20
CA TYR A 289 19.09 12.44 -3.77
C TYR A 289 19.80 11.29 -3.04
N LEU A 290 20.87 10.72 -3.64
CA LEU A 290 21.62 9.61 -3.05
C LEU A 290 22.26 10.00 -1.72
N ASP A 291 22.82 11.22 -1.62
CA ASP A 291 23.39 11.75 -0.38
C ASP A 291 22.35 11.88 0.74
N LYS A 292 21.12 12.33 0.41
CA LYS A 292 20.00 12.41 1.37
C LYS A 292 19.58 11.04 1.86
N VAL A 293 19.42 10.06 0.94
CA VAL A 293 19.07 8.68 1.29
C VAL A 293 20.17 8.06 2.16
N GLY A 294 21.44 8.29 1.82
CA GLY A 294 22.57 7.79 2.61
C GLY A 294 22.64 8.35 4.04
N ARG A 295 22.44 9.66 4.19
CA ARG A 295 22.42 10.33 5.54
C ARG A 295 21.27 9.84 6.40
N PHE A 296 20.14 9.54 5.82
CA PHE A 296 18.96 9.08 6.53
C PHE A 296 19.11 7.65 7.09
N ARG A 297 20.04 6.84 6.55
CA ARG A 297 20.19 5.41 6.85
C ARG A 297 20.27 5.06 8.33
N GLY A 298 21.21 5.68 9.05
CA GLY A 298 21.46 5.33 10.46
C GLY A 298 20.26 5.63 11.36
N HIS A 299 19.68 6.82 11.22
CA HIS A 299 18.51 7.23 11.99
C HIS A 299 17.28 6.36 11.68
N TYR A 300 17.13 5.96 10.40
CA TYR A 300 16.03 5.11 9.96
C TYR A 300 16.09 3.72 10.60
N PHE A 301 17.24 3.05 10.53
CA PHE A 301 17.37 1.70 11.09
C PHE A 301 17.29 1.71 12.62
N LEU A 302 17.81 2.73 13.28
CA LEU A 302 17.64 2.89 14.72
C LEU A 302 16.15 3.05 15.10
N ALA A 303 15.43 3.92 14.38
CA ALA A 303 13.99 4.10 14.60
C ALA A 303 13.21 2.81 14.31
N LEU A 304 13.56 2.06 13.26
CA LEU A 304 12.94 0.78 12.95
C LEU A 304 13.13 -0.24 14.06
N LEU A 305 14.34 -0.37 14.62
CA LEU A 305 14.63 -1.27 15.73
C LEU A 305 13.84 -0.90 16.99
N ILE A 306 13.76 0.39 17.32
CA ILE A 306 12.97 0.88 18.46
C ILE A 306 11.47 0.51 18.26
N VAL A 307 10.92 0.76 17.06
CA VAL A 307 9.52 0.42 16.75
C VAL A 307 9.28 -1.09 16.84
N CYS A 308 10.19 -1.92 16.31
CA CYS A 308 10.09 -3.38 16.43
C CYS A 308 10.09 -3.84 17.89
N SER A 309 10.98 -3.30 18.72
CA SER A 309 11.09 -3.65 20.16
C SER A 309 9.82 -3.24 20.93
N LEU A 310 9.29 -2.04 20.65
CA LEU A 310 8.05 -1.57 21.28
C LEU A 310 6.85 -2.42 20.88
N ILE A 311 6.69 -2.73 19.59
CA ILE A 311 5.58 -3.58 19.10
C ILE A 311 5.70 -4.99 19.67
N PHE A 312 6.90 -5.57 19.71
CA PHE A 312 7.13 -6.86 20.35
C PHE A 312 6.65 -6.87 21.80
N ALA A 313 7.09 -5.89 22.60
CA ALA A 313 6.69 -5.78 23.99
C ALA A 313 5.17 -5.58 24.17
N VAL A 314 4.56 -4.74 23.32
CA VAL A 314 3.11 -4.48 23.35
C VAL A 314 2.33 -5.76 23.02
N ILE A 315 2.67 -6.45 21.93
CA ILE A 315 1.96 -7.66 21.49
C ILE A 315 2.09 -8.78 22.51
N LEU A 316 3.28 -8.99 23.11
CA LEU A 316 3.47 -9.99 24.16
C LEU A 316 2.52 -9.81 25.34
N ASN A 317 2.20 -8.55 25.70
CA ASN A 317 1.38 -8.25 26.86
C ASN A 317 -0.12 -8.12 26.57
N ILE A 318 -0.49 -7.85 25.33
CA ILE A 318 -1.86 -7.47 25.00
C ILE A 318 -2.57 -8.52 24.13
N TYR A 319 -1.84 -9.26 23.27
CA TYR A 319 -2.49 -10.20 22.36
C TYR A 319 -3.04 -11.43 23.10
N PRO A 320 -4.31 -11.81 22.85
CA PRO A 320 -5.01 -12.76 23.71
C PRO A 320 -4.54 -14.22 23.60
N THR A 321 -4.01 -14.62 22.41
CA THR A 321 -3.61 -16.02 22.18
C THR A 321 -2.29 -16.07 21.39
N ASN A 322 -1.43 -17.04 21.69
CA ASN A 322 -0.14 -17.26 21.01
C ASN A 322 0.71 -15.97 20.88
N ALA A 323 0.68 -15.10 21.91
CA ALA A 323 1.25 -13.75 21.89
C ALA A 323 2.72 -13.73 21.44
N SER A 324 3.54 -14.71 21.87
CA SER A 324 4.96 -14.80 21.47
C SER A 324 5.11 -15.00 19.96
N GLN A 325 4.34 -15.94 19.37
CA GLN A 325 4.41 -16.24 17.94
C GLN A 325 3.94 -15.04 17.12
N VAL A 326 2.83 -14.41 17.51
CA VAL A 326 2.29 -13.21 16.86
C VAL A 326 3.26 -12.05 16.97
N ALA A 327 3.91 -11.84 18.13
CA ALA A 327 4.92 -10.81 18.33
C ALA A 327 6.11 -10.99 17.37
N TRP A 328 6.62 -12.20 17.23
CA TRP A 328 7.70 -12.50 16.28
C TRP A 328 7.28 -12.29 14.82
N LEU A 329 6.08 -12.73 14.42
CA LEU A 329 5.54 -12.48 13.09
C LEU A 329 5.44 -10.97 12.81
N CYS A 330 4.98 -10.17 13.79
CA CYS A 330 4.96 -8.72 13.67
C CYS A 330 6.36 -8.12 13.47
N VAL A 331 7.34 -8.57 14.23
CA VAL A 331 8.72 -8.09 14.11
C VAL A 331 9.32 -8.45 12.77
N VAL A 332 9.18 -9.70 12.30
CA VAL A 332 9.69 -10.13 10.99
C VAL A 332 9.04 -9.32 9.86
N THR A 333 7.73 -9.13 9.92
CA THR A 333 6.99 -8.35 8.91
C THR A 333 7.39 -6.88 8.90
N LEU A 334 7.61 -6.27 10.08
CA LEU A 334 8.08 -4.89 10.21
C LEU A 334 9.51 -4.73 9.68
N LEU A 335 10.42 -5.66 10.04
CA LEU A 335 11.80 -5.65 9.57
C LEU A 335 11.86 -5.83 8.05
N GLN A 336 11.16 -6.82 7.51
CA GLN A 336 11.06 -7.04 6.06
C GLN A 336 10.60 -5.76 5.36
N THR A 337 9.46 -5.21 5.76
CA THR A 337 8.88 -4.03 5.11
C THR A 337 9.74 -2.80 5.28
N GLY A 338 10.33 -2.62 6.46
CA GLY A 338 11.23 -1.50 6.73
C GLY A 338 12.50 -1.57 5.88
N ILE A 339 13.12 -2.74 5.75
CA ILE A 339 14.29 -2.96 4.90
C ILE A 339 13.93 -2.74 3.42
N ILE A 340 12.83 -3.33 2.96
CA ILE A 340 12.33 -3.15 1.59
C ILE A 340 12.02 -1.68 1.30
N PHE A 341 11.44 -0.95 2.25
CA PHE A 341 11.21 0.49 2.09
C PHE A 341 12.53 1.24 1.86
N TYR A 342 13.53 1.02 2.70
CA TYR A 342 14.81 1.71 2.55
C TYR A 342 15.47 1.38 1.21
N ILE A 343 15.50 0.10 0.83
CA ILE A 343 16.03 -0.36 -0.46
C ILE A 343 15.18 0.20 -1.61
N GLY A 344 13.87 0.26 -1.45
CA GLY A 344 12.90 0.79 -2.39
C GLY A 344 13.15 2.26 -2.78
N LEU A 345 13.79 3.05 -1.90
CA LEU A 345 14.23 4.40 -2.26
C LEU A 345 15.22 4.39 -3.44
N TYR A 346 16.07 3.37 -3.55
CA TYR A 346 16.94 3.19 -4.71
C TYR A 346 16.19 2.62 -5.92
N SER A 347 15.30 1.66 -5.70
CA SER A 347 14.54 1.02 -6.78
C SER A 347 13.52 1.97 -7.44
N LEU A 348 13.12 3.07 -6.78
CA LEU A 348 12.31 4.14 -7.39
C LEU A 348 12.95 4.70 -8.67
N MET A 349 14.27 4.72 -8.74
CA MET A 349 15.00 5.21 -9.91
C MET A 349 14.82 4.32 -11.15
N THR A 350 14.35 3.07 -11.00
CA THR A 350 14.03 2.21 -12.16
C THR A 350 12.99 2.83 -13.08
N LYS A 351 12.00 3.53 -12.49
CA LYS A 351 10.95 4.24 -13.23
C LYS A 351 11.49 5.48 -13.93
N THR A 352 12.46 6.14 -13.31
CA THR A 352 13.11 7.35 -13.82
C THR A 352 14.07 7.03 -14.96
N PHE A 353 14.85 5.95 -14.83
CA PHE A 353 15.85 5.51 -15.84
C PHE A 353 15.31 4.51 -16.86
N ASN A 354 14.00 4.30 -16.93
CA ASN A 354 13.35 3.36 -17.87
C ASN A 354 13.82 1.90 -17.73
N LEU A 355 14.17 1.48 -16.51
CA LEU A 355 14.61 0.12 -16.19
C LEU A 355 13.46 -0.83 -15.82
N LEU A 356 12.20 -0.47 -16.13
CA LEU A 356 11.01 -1.22 -15.75
C LEU A 356 11.01 -2.67 -16.22
N ASN A 357 11.50 -2.94 -17.46
CA ASN A 357 11.54 -4.31 -17.98
C ASN A 357 12.50 -5.20 -17.16
N ARG A 358 13.65 -4.64 -16.71
CA ARG A 358 14.58 -5.37 -15.84
C ARG A 358 14.01 -5.58 -14.44
N GLN A 359 13.32 -4.59 -13.90
CA GLN A 359 12.60 -4.72 -12.63
C GLN A 359 11.50 -5.79 -12.72
N LEU A 360 10.77 -5.84 -13.84
CA LEU A 360 9.74 -6.85 -14.10
C LEU A 360 10.34 -8.27 -14.05
N LEU A 361 11.47 -8.47 -14.73
CA LEU A 361 12.17 -9.78 -14.73
C LEU A 361 12.59 -10.17 -13.30
N MET A 362 13.17 -9.25 -12.53
CA MET A 362 13.57 -9.52 -11.15
C MET A 362 12.38 -9.87 -10.25
N ASN A 363 11.27 -9.15 -10.38
CA ASN A 363 10.07 -9.45 -9.61
C ASN A 363 9.45 -10.79 -10.02
N LEU A 364 9.51 -11.16 -11.29
CA LEU A 364 9.03 -12.46 -11.76
C LEU A 364 9.90 -13.60 -11.17
N LEU A 365 11.21 -13.45 -11.18
CA LEU A 365 12.13 -14.42 -10.57
C LEU A 365 11.92 -14.51 -9.05
N CYS A 366 11.73 -13.38 -8.37
CA CYS A 366 11.40 -13.36 -6.95
C CYS A 366 10.10 -14.13 -6.66
N PHE A 367 9.05 -13.82 -7.42
CA PHE A 367 7.75 -14.51 -7.30
C PHE A 367 7.88 -16.02 -7.49
N ALA A 368 8.59 -16.45 -8.57
CA ALA A 368 8.82 -17.86 -8.82
C ALA A 368 9.61 -18.53 -7.69
N SER A 369 10.67 -17.86 -7.18
CA SER A 369 11.47 -18.38 -6.07
C SER A 369 10.66 -18.56 -4.80
N VAL A 370 9.86 -17.55 -4.42
CA VAL A 370 8.99 -17.63 -3.23
C VAL A 370 7.91 -18.69 -3.42
N PHE A 371 7.31 -18.77 -4.61
CA PHE A 371 6.32 -19.81 -4.93
C PHE A 371 6.90 -21.21 -4.76
N VAL A 372 8.10 -21.47 -5.27
CA VAL A 372 8.80 -22.75 -5.10
C VAL A 372 9.05 -23.02 -3.61
N VAL A 373 9.61 -22.07 -2.87
CA VAL A 373 9.86 -22.26 -1.42
C VAL A 373 8.59 -22.64 -0.69
N VAL A 374 7.50 -21.89 -0.89
CA VAL A 374 6.22 -22.11 -0.19
C VAL A 374 5.54 -23.42 -0.63
N SER A 375 5.73 -23.87 -1.90
CA SER A 375 5.11 -25.09 -2.40
C SER A 375 5.84 -26.37 -1.98
N PHE A 376 7.16 -26.31 -1.76
CA PHE A 376 7.97 -27.50 -1.50
C PHE A 376 8.47 -27.60 -0.05
N VAL A 377 8.42 -26.52 0.73
CA VAL A 377 8.73 -26.58 2.17
C VAL A 377 7.48 -27.03 2.92
N PRO A 378 7.54 -28.10 3.71
CA PRO A 378 6.40 -28.55 4.52
C PRO A 378 6.03 -27.45 5.51
N PHE A 379 4.79 -26.98 5.46
CA PHE A 379 4.30 -25.99 6.42
C PHE A 379 4.06 -26.62 7.78
N SER A 380 4.63 -26.01 8.81
CA SER A 380 4.43 -26.40 10.19
C SER A 380 4.08 -25.19 11.06
N ALA A 381 3.01 -25.30 11.84
CA ALA A 381 2.60 -24.25 12.76
C ALA A 381 3.69 -23.89 13.78
N GLU A 382 4.54 -24.86 14.16
CA GLU A 382 5.66 -24.64 15.10
C GLU A 382 6.78 -23.80 14.47
N PHE A 383 7.05 -23.95 13.17
CA PHE A 383 8.14 -23.29 12.45
C PHE A 383 7.69 -22.12 11.60
N VAL A 384 6.43 -21.69 11.67
CA VAL A 384 5.86 -20.63 10.82
C VAL A 384 6.70 -19.32 10.84
N VAL A 385 7.26 -18.94 11.99
CA VAL A 385 8.10 -17.74 12.10
C VAL A 385 9.40 -17.91 11.31
N LEU A 386 10.02 -19.10 11.37
CA LEU A 386 11.26 -19.40 10.65
C LEU A 386 11.00 -19.44 9.15
N GLU A 387 9.94 -20.12 8.71
CA GLU A 387 9.52 -20.21 7.31
C GLU A 387 9.20 -18.85 6.72
N TYR A 388 8.46 -18.02 7.46
CA TYR A 388 8.18 -16.66 7.06
C TYR A 388 9.44 -15.78 6.99
N SER A 389 10.37 -16.00 7.93
CA SER A 389 11.67 -15.30 7.90
C SER A 389 12.51 -15.69 6.69
N ALA A 390 12.49 -16.96 6.27
CA ALA A 390 13.17 -17.42 5.06
C ALA A 390 12.57 -16.79 3.79
N VAL A 391 11.24 -16.79 3.68
CA VAL A 391 10.53 -16.10 2.57
C VAL A 391 10.88 -14.61 2.54
N SER A 392 10.87 -13.96 3.70
CA SER A 392 11.22 -12.54 3.84
C SER A 392 12.65 -12.25 3.39
N ALA A 393 13.60 -13.13 3.73
CA ALA A 393 15.00 -13.01 3.30
C ALA A 393 15.15 -13.11 1.78
N VAL A 394 14.42 -14.03 1.13
CA VAL A 394 14.39 -14.15 -0.34
C VAL A 394 13.90 -12.84 -0.97
N ILE A 395 12.79 -12.28 -0.49
CA ILE A 395 12.23 -11.03 -1.00
C ILE A 395 13.22 -9.87 -0.87
N ILE A 396 13.85 -9.73 0.31
CA ILE A 396 14.87 -8.70 0.58
C ILE A 396 16.06 -8.84 -0.37
N LEU A 397 16.51 -10.06 -0.62
CA LEU A 397 17.65 -10.33 -1.53
C LEU A 397 17.35 -9.85 -2.96
N PHE A 398 16.16 -10.14 -3.49
CA PHE A 398 15.77 -9.68 -4.83
C PHE A 398 15.63 -8.15 -4.90
N GLU A 399 15.09 -7.49 -3.88
CA GLU A 399 15.04 -6.02 -3.82
C GLU A 399 16.44 -5.40 -3.77
N LEU A 400 17.39 -6.00 -3.03
CA LEU A 400 18.81 -5.60 -3.05
C LEU A 400 19.42 -5.73 -4.44
N MET A 401 19.10 -6.81 -5.19
CA MET A 401 19.56 -6.97 -6.57
C MET A 401 19.02 -5.86 -7.48
N VAL A 402 17.75 -5.47 -7.34
CA VAL A 402 17.17 -4.34 -8.09
C VAL A 402 17.89 -3.02 -7.76
N ALA A 403 18.10 -2.73 -6.47
CA ALA A 403 18.84 -1.53 -6.05
C ALA A 403 20.27 -1.51 -6.61
N ARG A 404 20.99 -2.65 -6.54
CA ARG A 404 22.35 -2.80 -7.11
C ARG A 404 22.36 -2.58 -8.62
N MET A 405 21.35 -3.07 -9.34
CA MET A 405 21.21 -2.85 -10.78
C MET A 405 21.10 -1.36 -11.10
N VAL A 406 20.29 -0.61 -10.33
CA VAL A 406 20.14 0.84 -10.49
C VAL A 406 21.45 1.57 -10.23
N LEU A 407 22.11 1.26 -9.12
CA LEU A 407 23.40 1.89 -8.77
C LEU A 407 24.48 1.64 -9.82
N ARG A 408 24.55 0.41 -10.37
CA ARG A 408 25.45 0.08 -11.50
C ARG A 408 25.11 0.89 -12.75
N HIS A 409 23.83 1.06 -13.06
CA HIS A 409 23.42 1.87 -14.22
C HIS A 409 23.85 3.33 -14.06
N ILE A 410 23.70 3.92 -12.88
CA ILE A 410 24.17 5.28 -12.57
C ILE A 410 25.70 5.38 -12.70
N ALA A 411 26.43 4.41 -12.17
CA ALA A 411 27.88 4.38 -12.26
C ALA A 411 28.39 4.28 -13.72
N ASN A 412 27.69 3.49 -14.56
CA ASN A 412 28.03 3.37 -15.97
C ASN A 412 27.73 4.66 -16.76
N MET A 413 26.64 5.36 -16.46
CA MET A 413 26.35 6.66 -17.06
C MET A 413 27.46 7.68 -16.78
N LYS A 414 28.02 7.70 -15.57
CA LYS A 414 29.16 8.56 -15.22
C LYS A 414 30.41 8.27 -16.06
N LYS A 415 30.71 6.99 -16.35
CA LYS A 415 31.83 6.60 -17.20
C LYS A 415 31.67 7.00 -18.67
N ILE A 416 30.41 6.99 -19.19
CA ILE A 416 30.14 7.31 -20.60
C ILE A 416 30.17 8.82 -20.83
N VAL A 417 29.75 9.61 -19.84
CA VAL A 417 29.69 11.07 -19.95
C VAL A 417 31.03 11.75 -19.63
N GLY A 418 32.05 10.95 -19.24
CA GLY A 418 33.43 11.47 -18.99
C GLY A 418 33.55 12.30 -17.69
N LEU A 419 32.66 12.05 -16.73
CA LEU A 419 32.56 12.76 -15.45
C LEU A 419 33.07 11.90 -14.28
#